data_d31b860fbf6e6f5bdc04b3cdfc7ade9f
#
_entry.id   d31b860fbf6e6f5bdc04b3cdfc7ade9f
#
_cell.length_a   1.000
_cell.length_b   1.000
_cell.length_c   1.000
_cell.angle_alpha   90.00
_cell.angle_beta   90.00
_cell.angle_gamma   90.00
#
_symmetry.space_group_name_H-M   'P 1'
#
loop_
_entity.id
_entity.type
_entity.pdbx_description
1 polymer ?
#
loop_
_entity_poly.entity_id
_entity_poly.type
_entity_poly.pdbx_seq_one_letter_code
_entity_poly.pdbx_strand_id
1 'polypeptide(L)'
;NDVYHMWTFAENDGELELPEELATHVRMVPWHEHSSDVVANGISKASGVEHVLEHENLKPVNALMFGDGPNDMEIFDYVGLKIAMGNATPELKEKADYVTGTVEEDGIFNALEELGLVEKELHFPQLDLDAVEGPVATIKTNHGDLVIKLFPDHAPLTVTNFVNLAKSGYYDGVIFHRIIKDFMIQGGDPTGTGMGGESSFGGSFQDEFSEELYNLRGALSMANAGPDTNGSQFFIVQTPEIPYAKKELERGGWPAPIAEAYAENGGTPHLDRRHTVFGQLVDEDSYKVLDEIANVEVGAQDKPLEDVVIETVEVAD
;
A
#
# COMPACT_ATOMS: atom_id res chain seq x y z
N ASN A 1 45.42 -15.55 17.81
CA ASN A 1 44.05 -15.11 17.40
C ASN A 1 44.22 -14.47 16.02
N ASP A 2 43.64 -15.05 15.03
CA ASP A 2 43.66 -14.49 13.68
C ASP A 2 42.64 -13.34 13.62
N VAL A 3 43.05 -12.16 13.16
CA VAL A 3 42.20 -11.00 12.92
C VAL A 3 41.86 -11.00 11.44
N TYR A 4 40.58 -11.14 11.12
CA TYR A 4 40.11 -11.20 9.75
C TYR A 4 39.61 -9.84 9.23
N HIS A 5 39.23 -8.93 10.14
CA HIS A 5 38.65 -7.65 9.79
C HIS A 5 38.78 -6.67 10.97
N MET A 6 39.09 -5.41 10.69
CA MET A 6 39.09 -4.32 11.68
C MET A 6 38.36 -3.10 11.13
N TRP A 7 37.74 -2.38 12.02
CA TRP A 7 37.18 -1.05 11.72
C TRP A 7 38.07 0.03 12.27
N THR A 8 38.19 1.12 11.51
CA THR A 8 38.92 2.31 11.95
C THR A 8 37.99 3.52 11.83
N PHE A 9 38.12 4.44 12.75
CA PHE A 9 37.37 5.68 12.81
C PHE A 9 38.35 6.84 12.93
N ALA A 10 38.15 7.91 12.14
CA ALA A 10 38.94 9.13 12.17
C ALA A 10 38.02 10.36 12.11
N GLU A 11 38.46 11.51 12.66
CA GLU A 11 37.69 12.74 12.60
C GLU A 11 37.70 13.38 11.20
N ASN A 12 38.74 13.07 10.37
CA ASN A 12 38.85 13.54 8.99
C ASN A 12 39.45 12.49 8.07
N ASP A 13 39.02 12.43 6.82
CA ASP A 13 39.64 11.65 5.75
C ASP A 13 41.12 12.03 5.61
N GLY A 14 41.99 11.06 5.76
CA GLY A 14 43.46 11.24 5.63
C GLY A 14 44.22 11.28 6.94
N GLU A 15 43.57 11.23 8.11
CA GLU A 15 44.27 11.14 9.41
C GLU A 15 44.78 9.73 9.71
N LEU A 16 44.33 8.70 9.00
CA LEU A 16 44.76 7.29 9.13
C LEU A 16 45.58 6.89 7.92
N GLU A 17 46.90 7.01 8.04
CA GLU A 17 47.83 6.35 7.11
C GLU A 17 48.30 5.00 7.68
N LEU A 18 48.16 3.94 6.89
CA LEU A 18 48.71 2.66 7.23
C LEU A 18 50.26 2.75 7.23
N PRO A 19 50.96 2.30 8.29
CA PRO A 19 52.42 2.13 8.25
C PRO A 19 52.82 1.31 7.04
N GLU A 20 53.94 1.66 6.39
CA GLU A 20 54.45 0.98 5.17
C GLU A 20 54.52 -0.54 5.33
N GLU A 21 54.95 -1.02 6.51
CA GLU A 21 54.99 -2.46 6.80
C GLU A 21 53.61 -3.14 6.77
N LEU A 22 52.55 -2.45 7.22
CA LEU A 22 51.20 -2.98 7.22
C LEU A 22 50.53 -2.84 5.85
N ALA A 23 50.82 -1.78 5.11
CA ALA A 23 50.26 -1.54 3.77
C ALA A 23 50.64 -2.64 2.74
N THR A 24 51.72 -3.39 3.01
CA THR A 24 52.06 -4.56 2.19
C THR A 24 51.14 -5.77 2.39
N HIS A 25 50.37 -5.81 3.50
CA HIS A 25 49.56 -6.97 3.89
C HIS A 25 48.05 -6.63 3.96
N VAL A 26 47.70 -5.39 4.25
CA VAL A 26 46.33 -4.94 4.42
C VAL A 26 46.06 -3.65 3.65
N ARG A 27 44.80 -3.41 3.35
CA ARG A 27 44.31 -2.15 2.72
C ARG A 27 43.16 -1.57 3.53
N MET A 28 42.99 -0.29 3.39
CA MET A 28 41.78 0.44 3.92
C MET A 28 40.71 0.53 2.82
N VAL A 29 39.48 0.24 3.20
CA VAL A 29 38.31 0.35 2.34
C VAL A 29 37.31 1.33 3.01
N PRO A 30 37.26 2.58 2.56
CA PRO A 30 36.32 3.55 3.12
C PRO A 30 34.88 3.15 2.80
N TRP A 31 33.98 3.29 3.78
CA TRP A 31 32.56 3.08 3.64
C TRP A 31 31.72 4.25 4.18
N HIS A 32 32.38 5.14 4.94
CA HIS A 32 31.80 6.39 5.43
C HIS A 32 32.91 7.45 5.48
N GLU A 33 32.57 8.75 5.46
CA GLU A 33 33.54 9.86 5.52
C GLU A 33 34.50 9.82 6.70
N HIS A 34 34.11 9.16 7.80
CA HIS A 34 34.89 9.02 9.03
C HIS A 34 35.26 7.57 9.37
N SER A 35 35.03 6.63 8.46
CA SER A 35 35.15 5.21 8.78
C SER A 35 35.69 4.38 7.62
N SER A 36 36.60 3.47 7.93
CA SER A 36 37.15 2.53 6.96
C SER A 36 37.33 1.13 7.55
N ASP A 37 37.15 0.14 6.70
CA ASP A 37 37.52 -1.21 6.98
C ASP A 37 39.01 -1.40 6.70
N VAL A 38 39.72 -2.17 7.55
CA VAL A 38 41.07 -2.66 7.28
C VAL A 38 40.97 -4.15 7.01
N VAL A 39 41.24 -4.53 5.77
CA VAL A 39 41.11 -5.91 5.29
C VAL A 39 42.43 -6.39 4.68
N ALA A 40 42.66 -7.69 4.64
CA ALA A 40 43.83 -8.24 3.98
C ALA A 40 43.83 -7.90 2.48
N ASN A 41 45.04 -7.70 1.93
CA ASN A 41 45.17 -7.47 0.49
C ASN A 41 44.60 -8.63 -0.31
N GLY A 42 43.85 -8.33 -1.37
CA GLY A 42 43.16 -9.31 -2.20
C GLY A 42 41.82 -9.79 -1.66
N ILE A 43 41.39 -9.31 -0.48
CA ILE A 43 40.05 -9.55 0.05
C ILE A 43 39.16 -8.34 -0.20
N SER A 44 37.98 -8.58 -0.81
CA SER A 44 36.97 -7.60 -1.06
C SER A 44 35.59 -8.26 -1.11
N LYS A 45 34.51 -7.45 -1.18
CA LYS A 45 33.16 -7.96 -1.46
C LYS A 45 33.15 -8.73 -2.79
N ALA A 46 33.84 -8.22 -3.82
CA ALA A 46 33.94 -8.86 -5.12
C ALA A 46 34.64 -10.22 -5.06
N SER A 47 35.80 -10.33 -4.37
CA SER A 47 36.47 -11.60 -4.22
C SER A 47 35.68 -12.63 -3.41
N GLY A 48 34.88 -12.17 -2.43
CA GLY A 48 33.96 -13.03 -1.69
C GLY A 48 32.84 -13.59 -2.59
N VAL A 49 32.23 -12.76 -3.42
CA VAL A 49 31.20 -13.18 -4.40
C VAL A 49 31.82 -14.10 -5.45
N GLU A 50 33.03 -13.82 -5.95
CA GLU A 50 33.77 -14.71 -6.87
C GLU A 50 33.89 -16.13 -6.33
N HIS A 51 34.31 -16.27 -5.08
CA HIS A 51 34.43 -17.58 -4.42
C HIS A 51 33.09 -18.31 -4.30
N VAL A 52 32.01 -17.58 -3.97
CA VAL A 52 30.65 -18.16 -3.89
C VAL A 52 30.20 -18.62 -5.27
N LEU A 53 30.35 -17.79 -6.29
CA LEU A 53 29.96 -18.13 -7.66
C LEU A 53 30.75 -19.34 -8.21
N GLU A 54 32.07 -19.41 -7.94
CA GLU A 54 32.90 -20.57 -8.30
C GLU A 54 32.40 -21.84 -7.59
N HIS A 55 32.10 -21.75 -6.28
CA HIS A 55 31.60 -22.89 -5.50
C HIS A 55 30.27 -23.40 -6.03
N GLU A 56 29.35 -22.50 -6.36
CA GLU A 56 28.01 -22.80 -6.90
C GLU A 56 28.05 -23.09 -8.42
N ASN A 57 29.21 -23.02 -9.06
CA ASN A 57 29.40 -23.18 -10.52
C ASN A 57 28.55 -22.19 -11.33
N LEU A 58 28.43 -20.95 -10.83
CA LEU A 58 27.75 -19.83 -11.45
C LEU A 58 28.74 -18.84 -12.07
N LYS A 59 28.23 -17.95 -12.92
CA LYS A 59 29.01 -16.89 -13.56
C LYS A 59 28.61 -15.53 -13.01
N PRO A 60 29.46 -14.49 -13.09
CA PRO A 60 29.08 -13.12 -12.68
C PRO A 60 27.76 -12.62 -13.27
N VAL A 61 27.43 -13.00 -14.51
CA VAL A 61 26.17 -12.66 -15.17
C VAL A 61 24.92 -13.24 -14.45
N ASN A 62 25.10 -14.24 -13.60
CA ASN A 62 24.03 -14.84 -12.79
C ASN A 62 23.87 -14.16 -11.43
N ALA A 63 24.69 -13.16 -11.11
CA ALA A 63 24.63 -12.42 -9.85
C ALA A 63 24.04 -11.02 -10.07
N LEU A 64 23.19 -10.61 -9.14
CA LEU A 64 22.77 -9.23 -8.99
C LEU A 64 23.25 -8.68 -7.64
N MET A 65 23.45 -7.38 -7.57
CA MET A 65 23.91 -6.69 -6.36
C MET A 65 23.11 -5.44 -6.13
N PHE A 66 22.69 -5.25 -4.87
CA PHE A 66 22.21 -3.98 -4.36
C PHE A 66 23.35 -3.26 -3.63
N GLY A 67 23.58 -1.99 -3.93
CA GLY A 67 24.64 -1.20 -3.31
C GLY A 67 24.21 0.22 -2.99
N ASP A 68 24.84 0.79 -1.96
CA ASP A 68 24.59 2.18 -1.56
C ASP A 68 25.88 2.97 -1.28
N GLY A 69 26.98 2.33 -0.97
CA GLY A 69 28.22 2.94 -0.53
C GLY A 69 29.43 2.79 -1.46
N PRO A 70 30.50 3.52 -1.20
CA PRO A 70 31.74 3.45 -2.00
C PRO A 70 32.39 2.06 -1.99
N ASN A 71 32.21 1.28 -0.92
CA ASN A 71 32.71 -0.07 -0.78
C ASN A 71 31.99 -1.11 -1.67
N ASP A 72 30.93 -0.70 -2.37
CA ASP A 72 30.19 -1.53 -3.33
C ASP A 72 30.69 -1.34 -4.79
N MET A 73 31.53 -0.34 -5.03
CA MET A 73 32.03 -0.02 -6.38
C MET A 73 32.76 -1.19 -7.05
N GLU A 74 33.58 -1.93 -6.30
CA GLU A 74 34.36 -3.03 -6.83
C GLU A 74 33.49 -4.23 -7.23
N ILE A 75 32.46 -4.53 -6.42
CA ILE A 75 31.53 -5.63 -6.73
C ILE A 75 30.59 -5.24 -7.87
N PHE A 76 30.23 -3.96 -8.02
CA PHE A 76 29.47 -3.47 -9.16
C PHE A 76 30.19 -3.73 -10.49
N ASP A 77 31.52 -3.63 -10.50
CA ASP A 77 32.29 -3.94 -11.70
C ASP A 77 32.33 -5.44 -12.01
N TYR A 78 31.96 -6.30 -11.07
CA TYR A 78 32.07 -7.75 -11.19
C TYR A 78 30.75 -8.46 -11.52
N VAL A 79 29.60 -8.01 -10.96
CA VAL A 79 28.30 -8.68 -11.12
C VAL A 79 27.59 -8.36 -12.43
N GLY A 80 26.64 -9.21 -12.81
CA GLY A 80 25.86 -9.08 -14.05
C GLY A 80 24.81 -7.98 -14.01
N LEU A 81 24.12 -7.78 -12.87
CA LEU A 81 23.11 -6.75 -12.69
C LEU A 81 23.39 -5.92 -11.44
N LYS A 82 23.50 -4.62 -11.63
CA LYS A 82 23.87 -3.63 -10.64
C LYS A 82 22.70 -2.75 -10.30
N ILE A 83 22.24 -2.79 -9.07
CA ILE A 83 21.11 -2.03 -8.59
C ILE A 83 21.60 -1.07 -7.49
N ALA A 84 21.52 0.24 -7.75
CA ALA A 84 21.82 1.23 -6.73
C ALA A 84 20.56 1.55 -5.91
N MET A 85 20.74 1.63 -4.59
CA MET A 85 19.68 2.10 -3.69
C MET A 85 19.38 3.59 -3.91
N GLY A 86 18.16 4.02 -3.60
CA GLY A 86 17.76 5.44 -3.71
C GLY A 86 18.61 6.39 -2.87
N ASN A 87 19.18 5.91 -1.76
CA ASN A 87 20.13 6.64 -0.91
C ASN A 87 21.62 6.43 -1.30
N ALA A 88 21.91 5.71 -2.39
CA ALA A 88 23.29 5.44 -2.83
C ALA A 88 24.03 6.70 -3.26
N THR A 89 25.38 6.63 -3.21
CA THR A 89 26.26 7.71 -3.67
C THR A 89 26.04 8.01 -5.16
N PRO A 90 26.26 9.26 -5.62
CA PRO A 90 26.10 9.61 -7.03
C PRO A 90 26.93 8.74 -7.97
N GLU A 91 28.17 8.43 -7.58
CA GLU A 91 29.11 7.63 -8.37
C GLU A 91 28.61 6.20 -8.55
N LEU A 92 27.97 5.63 -7.51
CA LEU A 92 27.41 4.29 -7.60
C LEU A 92 26.17 4.27 -8.48
N LYS A 93 25.31 5.30 -8.38
CA LYS A 93 24.12 5.46 -9.24
C LYS A 93 24.51 5.59 -10.72
N GLU A 94 25.61 6.28 -11.04
CA GLU A 94 26.10 6.40 -12.42
C GLU A 94 26.56 5.04 -13.01
N LYS A 95 27.02 4.12 -12.17
CA LYS A 95 27.44 2.77 -12.59
C LYS A 95 26.31 1.74 -12.61
N ALA A 96 25.20 2.03 -11.97
CA ALA A 96 24.09 1.09 -11.85
C ALA A 96 23.36 0.91 -13.18
N ASP A 97 22.87 -0.30 -13.42
CA ASP A 97 21.94 -0.60 -14.51
C ASP A 97 20.51 -0.12 -14.16
N TYR A 98 20.20 -0.08 -12.86
CA TYR A 98 18.91 0.34 -12.32
C TYR A 98 19.08 1.05 -10.97
N VAL A 99 18.30 2.09 -10.72
CA VAL A 99 18.24 2.78 -9.41
C VAL A 99 16.86 2.55 -8.81
N THR A 100 16.82 1.89 -7.67
CA THR A 100 15.58 1.61 -6.93
C THR A 100 15.27 2.68 -5.88
N GLY A 101 14.20 2.48 -5.09
CA GLY A 101 13.88 3.29 -3.92
C GLY A 101 14.91 3.21 -2.80
N THR A 102 14.71 4.02 -1.77
CA THR A 102 15.52 3.99 -0.53
C THR A 102 15.19 2.76 0.31
N VAL A 103 15.92 2.58 1.42
CA VAL A 103 15.63 1.50 2.39
C VAL A 103 14.26 1.71 3.03
N GLU A 104 13.89 2.96 3.32
CA GLU A 104 12.59 3.32 3.90
C GLU A 104 11.41 3.14 2.92
N GLU A 105 11.71 3.02 1.63
CA GLU A 105 10.74 2.81 0.56
C GLU A 105 10.70 1.34 0.08
N ASP A 106 11.24 0.41 0.86
CA ASP A 106 11.35 -1.01 0.51
C ASP A 106 12.07 -1.26 -0.85
N GLY A 107 13.05 -0.43 -1.17
CA GLY A 107 13.70 -0.40 -2.48
C GLY A 107 14.21 -1.76 -2.98
N ILE A 108 14.76 -2.62 -2.11
CA ILE A 108 15.22 -3.97 -2.50
C ILE A 108 14.04 -4.83 -2.96
N PHE A 109 12.96 -4.87 -2.17
CA PHE A 109 11.78 -5.67 -2.48
C PHE A 109 11.12 -5.19 -3.78
N ASN A 110 10.91 -3.88 -3.92
CA ASN A 110 10.29 -3.28 -5.10
C ASN A 110 11.08 -3.57 -6.38
N ALA A 111 12.41 -3.51 -6.33
CA ALA A 111 13.25 -3.86 -7.48
C ALA A 111 13.18 -5.36 -7.82
N LEU A 112 13.18 -6.25 -6.82
CA LEU A 112 13.05 -7.68 -7.06
C LEU A 112 11.69 -8.05 -7.65
N GLU A 113 10.62 -7.38 -7.22
CA GLU A 113 9.27 -7.53 -7.78
C GLU A 113 9.21 -7.05 -9.23
N GLU A 114 9.74 -5.85 -9.53
CA GLU A 114 9.77 -5.29 -10.89
C GLU A 114 10.58 -6.16 -11.85
N LEU A 115 11.63 -6.82 -11.34
CA LEU A 115 12.45 -7.77 -12.11
C LEU A 115 11.80 -9.16 -12.21
N GLY A 116 10.65 -9.40 -11.56
CA GLY A 116 9.96 -10.69 -11.54
C GLY A 116 10.73 -11.80 -10.80
N LEU A 117 11.59 -11.43 -9.86
CA LEU A 117 12.41 -12.37 -9.06
C LEU A 117 11.75 -12.77 -7.76
N VAL A 118 10.78 -11.99 -7.29
CA VAL A 118 9.89 -12.30 -6.17
C VAL A 118 8.46 -12.01 -6.59
N GLU A 119 7.52 -12.75 -6.01
CA GLU A 119 6.10 -12.46 -6.14
C GLU A 119 5.65 -11.72 -4.87
N LYS A 120 4.87 -10.65 -5.03
CA LYS A 120 4.23 -9.96 -3.92
C LYS A 120 3.19 -10.89 -3.32
N GLU A 121 3.35 -11.25 -2.06
CA GLU A 121 2.30 -11.97 -1.35
C GLU A 121 1.19 -10.98 -0.99
N LEU A 122 0.12 -10.98 -1.77
CA LEU A 122 -1.04 -10.12 -1.53
C LEU A 122 -1.85 -10.65 -0.35
N HIS A 123 -2.12 -9.77 0.60
CA HIS A 123 -3.01 -10.00 1.71
C HIS A 123 -4.32 -9.23 1.48
N PHE A 124 -5.44 -9.93 1.58
CA PHE A 124 -6.75 -9.34 1.35
C PHE A 124 -7.47 -9.11 2.68
N PRO A 125 -7.33 -7.93 3.32
CA PRO A 125 -7.87 -7.68 4.66
C PRO A 125 -9.39 -7.83 4.73
N GLN A 126 -10.09 -7.62 3.63
CA GLN A 126 -11.54 -7.79 3.54
C GLN A 126 -12.00 -9.25 3.70
N LEU A 127 -11.11 -10.23 3.50
CA LEU A 127 -11.40 -11.66 3.63
C LEU A 127 -11.10 -12.21 5.02
N ASP A 128 -10.36 -11.46 5.86
CA ASP A 128 -10.02 -11.82 7.24
C ASP A 128 -9.96 -10.57 8.12
N LEU A 129 -11.14 -10.02 8.42
CA LEU A 129 -11.28 -8.77 9.17
C LEU A 129 -10.78 -8.87 10.63
N ASP A 130 -10.76 -10.08 11.19
CA ASP A 130 -10.29 -10.30 12.57
C ASP A 130 -8.78 -10.15 12.70
N ALA A 131 -8.04 -10.39 11.61
CA ALA A 131 -6.59 -10.23 11.56
C ALA A 131 -6.14 -8.77 11.27
N VAL A 132 -7.08 -7.87 10.98
CA VAL A 132 -6.77 -6.50 10.57
C VAL A 132 -6.74 -5.56 11.77
N GLU A 133 -5.65 -4.84 11.95
CA GLU A 133 -5.57 -3.70 12.87
C GLU A 133 -6.16 -2.46 12.19
N GLY A 134 -6.81 -1.60 12.98
CA GLY A 134 -7.39 -0.35 12.49
C GLY A 134 -8.68 0.02 13.21
N PRO A 135 -9.12 1.28 13.07
CA PRO A 135 -10.32 1.78 13.73
C PRO A 135 -11.60 1.14 13.19
N VAL A 136 -12.60 1.09 14.05
CA VAL A 136 -13.96 0.66 13.70
C VAL A 136 -14.87 1.86 13.73
N ALA A 137 -15.54 2.12 12.61
CA ALA A 137 -16.57 3.15 12.50
C ALA A 137 -17.96 2.53 12.60
N THR A 138 -18.86 3.16 13.37
CA THR A 138 -20.27 2.81 13.42
C THR A 138 -21.10 3.97 12.88
N ILE A 139 -21.69 3.79 11.69
CA ILE A 139 -22.65 4.73 11.12
C ILE A 139 -24.02 4.38 11.69
N LYS A 140 -24.50 5.18 12.64
CA LYS A 140 -25.83 5.02 13.23
C LYS A 140 -26.87 5.66 12.33
N THR A 141 -27.86 4.91 11.91
CA THR A 141 -28.94 5.39 11.05
C THR A 141 -30.30 5.17 11.69
N ASN A 142 -31.33 5.86 11.19
CA ASN A 142 -32.71 5.62 11.58
C ASN A 142 -33.26 4.23 11.14
N HIS A 143 -32.45 3.41 10.47
CA HIS A 143 -32.74 2.00 10.11
C HIS A 143 -31.88 1.00 10.89
N GLY A 144 -30.89 1.45 11.67
CA GLY A 144 -29.96 0.62 12.43
C GLY A 144 -28.50 1.00 12.17
N ASP A 145 -27.61 0.24 12.75
CA ASP A 145 -26.19 0.51 12.76
C ASP A 145 -25.47 -0.22 11.64
N LEU A 146 -24.52 0.46 10.99
CA LEU A 146 -23.59 -0.09 10.01
C LEU A 146 -22.18 -0.05 10.63
N VAL A 147 -21.68 -1.19 11.04
CA VAL A 147 -20.36 -1.33 11.70
C VAL A 147 -19.30 -1.69 10.65
N ILE A 148 -18.25 -0.89 10.57
CA ILE A 148 -17.28 -0.90 9.48
C ILE A 148 -15.85 -0.94 10.03
N LYS A 149 -15.06 -1.90 9.61
CA LYS A 149 -13.61 -1.90 9.82
C LYS A 149 -12.96 -0.99 8.77
N LEU A 150 -12.11 -0.05 9.20
CA LEU A 150 -11.37 0.84 8.32
C LEU A 150 -9.94 0.33 8.07
N PHE A 151 -9.36 0.67 6.91
CA PHE A 151 -8.06 0.19 6.45
C PHE A 151 -7.04 1.33 6.30
N PRO A 152 -6.50 1.89 7.42
CA PRO A 152 -5.58 3.02 7.37
C PRO A 152 -4.25 2.72 6.67
N ASP A 153 -3.78 1.47 6.70
CA ASP A 153 -2.52 1.08 6.04
C ASP A 153 -2.63 1.07 4.51
N HIS A 154 -3.86 0.91 3.97
CA HIS A 154 -4.12 0.83 2.54
C HIS A 154 -4.65 2.14 1.93
N ALA A 155 -5.33 2.96 2.75
CA ALA A 155 -5.92 4.24 2.32
C ALA A 155 -5.81 5.29 3.43
N PRO A 156 -4.58 5.70 3.81
CA PRO A 156 -4.32 6.55 4.98
C PRO A 156 -4.98 7.92 4.90
N LEU A 157 -4.95 8.60 3.76
CA LEU A 157 -5.59 9.90 3.59
C LEU A 157 -7.11 9.79 3.66
N THR A 158 -7.68 8.78 3.00
CA THR A 158 -9.12 8.54 2.94
C THR A 158 -9.69 8.21 4.33
N VAL A 159 -9.01 7.31 5.07
CA VAL A 159 -9.39 6.98 6.44
C VAL A 159 -9.26 8.21 7.34
N THR A 160 -8.15 8.95 7.26
CA THR A 160 -7.96 10.19 8.02
C THR A 160 -9.04 11.21 7.73
N ASN A 161 -9.40 11.42 6.46
CA ASN A 161 -10.49 12.31 6.04
C ASN A 161 -11.83 11.90 6.67
N PHE A 162 -12.20 10.63 6.50
CA PHE A 162 -13.47 10.11 7.02
C PHE A 162 -13.55 10.22 8.55
N VAL A 163 -12.48 9.81 9.26
CA VAL A 163 -12.42 9.89 10.73
C VAL A 163 -12.50 11.32 11.24
N ASN A 164 -11.81 12.27 10.59
CA ASN A 164 -11.85 13.68 10.97
C ASN A 164 -13.26 14.26 10.77
N LEU A 165 -13.90 13.97 9.65
CA LEU A 165 -15.28 14.41 9.37
C LEU A 165 -16.27 13.79 10.37
N ALA A 166 -16.14 12.48 10.67
CA ALA A 166 -16.96 11.80 11.66
C ALA A 166 -16.81 12.42 13.06
N LYS A 167 -15.57 12.55 13.54
CA LYS A 167 -15.28 13.13 14.87
C LYS A 167 -15.71 14.60 15.00
N SER A 168 -15.82 15.34 13.90
CA SER A 168 -16.35 16.73 13.91
C SER A 168 -17.86 16.82 13.86
N GLY A 169 -18.60 15.70 13.76
CA GLY A 169 -20.06 15.68 13.60
C GLY A 169 -20.50 16.10 12.20
N TYR A 170 -19.62 16.10 11.21
CA TYR A 170 -19.92 16.54 9.84
C TYR A 170 -21.03 15.72 9.19
N TYR A 171 -21.12 14.43 9.52
CA TYR A 171 -22.11 13.51 8.98
C TYR A 171 -23.43 13.47 9.77
N ASP A 172 -23.53 14.16 10.93
CA ASP A 172 -24.73 14.14 11.75
C ASP A 172 -25.90 14.80 11.02
N GLY A 173 -26.99 14.08 10.87
CA GLY A 173 -28.17 14.52 10.13
C GLY A 173 -28.05 14.45 8.60
N VAL A 174 -26.95 14.01 8.06
CA VAL A 174 -26.75 13.84 6.62
C VAL A 174 -27.51 12.59 6.14
N ILE A 175 -28.10 12.66 4.94
CA ILE A 175 -28.90 11.56 4.39
C ILE A 175 -28.11 10.72 3.38
N PHE A 176 -28.55 9.46 3.20
CA PHE A 176 -28.23 8.69 2.01
C PHE A 176 -29.10 9.21 0.87
N HIS A 177 -28.55 10.15 0.08
CA HIS A 177 -29.29 10.89 -0.95
C HIS A 177 -29.51 10.10 -2.25
N ARG A 178 -28.81 8.98 -2.44
CA ARG A 178 -28.95 8.11 -3.61
C ARG A 178 -28.84 6.65 -3.20
N ILE A 179 -29.88 5.87 -3.43
CA ILE A 179 -29.95 4.45 -3.10
C ILE A 179 -30.40 3.69 -4.35
N ILE A 180 -29.59 2.75 -4.77
CA ILE A 180 -29.92 1.85 -5.89
C ILE A 180 -29.83 0.43 -5.40
N LYS A 181 -30.98 -0.25 -5.36
CA LYS A 181 -31.07 -1.67 -5.02
C LYS A 181 -30.20 -2.48 -5.98
N ASP A 182 -29.58 -3.52 -5.45
CA ASP A 182 -28.64 -4.40 -6.13
C ASP A 182 -27.40 -3.67 -6.71
N PHE A 183 -27.08 -2.50 -6.11
CA PHE A 183 -25.90 -1.73 -6.43
C PHE A 183 -25.22 -1.15 -5.19
N MET A 184 -25.69 0.01 -4.68
CA MET A 184 -25.04 0.72 -3.55
C MET A 184 -25.98 1.69 -2.86
N ILE A 185 -25.60 2.12 -1.65
CA ILE A 185 -26.19 3.25 -0.94
C ILE A 185 -25.13 4.36 -0.82
N GLN A 186 -25.47 5.58 -1.21
CA GLN A 186 -24.54 6.73 -1.26
C GLN A 186 -25.01 7.88 -0.37
N GLY A 187 -24.08 8.39 0.43
CA GLY A 187 -24.30 9.52 1.34
C GLY A 187 -23.07 10.40 1.51
N GLY A 188 -23.04 11.16 2.60
CA GLY A 188 -21.88 12.00 2.94
C GLY A 188 -21.88 13.39 2.31
N ASP A 189 -22.96 13.80 1.63
CA ASP A 189 -23.18 15.17 1.17
C ASP A 189 -24.10 15.92 2.13
N PRO A 190 -23.63 16.93 2.88
CA PRO A 190 -24.47 17.70 3.81
C PRO A 190 -25.63 18.42 3.14
N THR A 191 -25.53 18.68 1.82
CA THR A 191 -26.59 19.33 1.08
C THR A 191 -27.70 18.35 0.63
N GLY A 192 -27.43 17.05 0.67
CA GLY A 192 -28.34 15.99 0.24
C GLY A 192 -28.69 16.03 -1.25
N THR A 193 -27.90 16.71 -2.07
CA THR A 193 -28.12 16.88 -3.53
C THR A 193 -27.23 15.99 -4.39
N GLY A 194 -26.19 15.43 -3.80
CA GLY A 194 -25.12 14.70 -4.50
C GLY A 194 -24.05 15.60 -5.16
N MET A 195 -24.17 16.92 -5.00
CA MET A 195 -23.27 17.90 -5.62
C MET A 195 -22.37 18.59 -4.61
N GLY A 196 -22.56 18.37 -3.31
CA GLY A 196 -21.84 19.01 -2.22
C GLY A 196 -20.83 18.08 -1.55
N GLY A 197 -20.22 18.60 -0.50
CA GLY A 197 -19.29 17.88 0.36
C GLY A 197 -17.84 18.20 0.09
N GLU A 198 -17.12 18.58 1.15
CA GLU A 198 -15.68 18.88 1.12
C GLU A 198 -14.93 17.90 2.01
N SER A 199 -13.66 17.65 1.67
CA SER A 199 -12.79 16.87 2.53
C SER A 199 -12.43 17.63 3.82
N SER A 200 -11.95 16.92 4.83
CA SER A 200 -11.40 17.50 6.05
C SER A 200 -10.12 18.32 5.82
N PHE A 201 -9.53 18.20 4.63
CA PHE A 201 -8.31 18.92 4.22
C PHE A 201 -8.61 20.26 3.55
N GLY A 202 -9.88 20.52 3.20
CA GLY A 202 -10.31 21.68 2.42
C GLY A 202 -10.09 21.46 0.92
N GLY A 203 -11.15 21.14 0.19
CA GLY A 203 -11.13 20.80 -1.23
C GLY A 203 -11.10 19.30 -1.51
N SER A 204 -10.68 18.92 -2.72
CA SER A 204 -10.57 17.52 -3.13
C SER A 204 -9.21 16.93 -2.80
N PHE A 205 -9.14 15.60 -2.68
CA PHE A 205 -7.89 14.88 -2.49
C PHE A 205 -7.81 13.65 -3.43
N GLN A 206 -6.60 13.13 -3.58
CA GLN A 206 -6.25 12.08 -4.52
C GLN A 206 -6.88 10.72 -4.19
N ASP A 207 -6.99 9.87 -5.20
CA ASP A 207 -7.36 8.48 -5.04
C ASP A 207 -6.23 7.67 -4.38
N GLU A 208 -6.60 6.64 -3.60
CA GLU A 208 -5.68 5.70 -2.95
C GLU A 208 -6.11 4.27 -3.33
N PHE A 209 -5.66 3.81 -4.49
CA PHE A 209 -6.00 2.46 -4.95
C PHE A 209 -5.00 1.45 -4.42
N SER A 210 -5.49 0.43 -3.72
CA SER A 210 -4.71 -0.71 -3.25
C SER A 210 -4.95 -1.94 -4.14
N GLU A 211 -3.93 -2.78 -4.28
CA GLU A 211 -4.04 -4.09 -4.93
C GLU A 211 -4.68 -5.14 -4.02
N GLU A 212 -4.90 -4.81 -2.75
CA GLU A 212 -5.42 -5.69 -1.71
C GLU A 212 -6.86 -5.35 -1.30
N LEU A 213 -7.44 -4.24 -1.82
CA LEU A 213 -8.80 -3.79 -1.53
C LEU A 213 -9.65 -3.74 -2.79
N TYR A 214 -10.87 -4.24 -2.68
CA TYR A 214 -11.81 -4.38 -3.78
C TYR A 214 -13.23 -3.95 -3.36
N ASN A 215 -14.05 -3.57 -4.34
CA ASN A 215 -15.46 -3.21 -4.10
C ASN A 215 -16.33 -4.46 -3.90
N LEU A 216 -15.98 -5.32 -2.95
CA LEU A 216 -16.79 -6.44 -2.50
C LEU A 216 -18.10 -5.94 -1.89
N ARG A 217 -19.12 -6.80 -1.79
CA ARG A 217 -20.33 -6.44 -1.04
C ARG A 217 -19.98 -6.03 0.39
N GLY A 218 -20.52 -4.91 0.86
CA GLY A 218 -20.21 -4.31 2.16
C GLY A 218 -18.98 -3.42 2.18
N ALA A 219 -18.25 -3.26 1.07
CA ALA A 219 -17.14 -2.32 0.98
C ALA A 219 -17.61 -0.88 1.13
N LEU A 220 -16.89 -0.09 1.95
CA LEU A 220 -17.02 1.35 2.06
C LEU A 220 -16.03 2.01 1.11
N SER A 221 -16.54 2.81 0.17
CA SER A 221 -15.75 3.40 -0.89
C SER A 221 -16.06 4.88 -1.09
N MET A 222 -15.08 5.65 -1.59
CA MET A 222 -15.27 7.07 -1.89
C MET A 222 -16.07 7.27 -3.17
N ALA A 223 -17.10 8.10 -3.10
CA ALA A 223 -17.71 8.69 -4.28
C ALA A 223 -16.82 9.82 -4.79
N ASN A 224 -16.69 9.94 -6.12
CA ASN A 224 -15.91 10.98 -6.77
C ASN A 224 -16.58 11.46 -8.08
N ALA A 225 -16.10 12.56 -8.63
CA ALA A 225 -16.53 13.12 -9.91
C ALA A 225 -15.47 12.91 -11.02
N GLY A 226 -14.63 11.90 -10.89
CA GLY A 226 -13.49 11.57 -11.72
C GLY A 226 -12.23 11.39 -10.88
N PRO A 227 -11.08 11.10 -11.49
CA PRO A 227 -9.83 10.86 -10.78
C PRO A 227 -9.46 12.02 -9.85
N ASP A 228 -9.01 11.69 -8.63
CA ASP A 228 -8.47 12.63 -7.64
C ASP A 228 -9.45 13.74 -7.20
N THR A 229 -10.74 13.41 -7.18
CA THR A 229 -11.81 14.36 -6.77
C THR A 229 -12.57 13.92 -5.53
N ASN A 230 -11.92 13.19 -4.63
CA ASN A 230 -12.51 12.72 -3.38
C ASN A 230 -12.81 13.91 -2.45
N GLY A 231 -13.99 13.89 -1.82
CA GLY A 231 -14.44 14.89 -0.85
C GLY A 231 -14.92 14.24 0.44
N SER A 232 -16.20 14.43 0.76
CA SER A 232 -16.85 13.80 1.93
C SER A 232 -17.80 12.67 1.56
N GLN A 233 -18.22 12.56 0.28
CA GLN A 233 -19.20 11.57 -0.16
C GLN A 233 -18.59 10.16 -0.22
N PHE A 234 -19.35 9.20 0.25
CA PHE A 234 -19.01 7.79 0.24
C PHE A 234 -20.21 6.93 -0.19
N PHE A 235 -19.94 5.68 -0.55
CA PHE A 235 -20.99 4.69 -0.76
C PHE A 235 -20.63 3.36 -0.11
N ILE A 236 -21.65 2.55 0.17
CA ILE A 236 -21.49 1.18 0.64
C ILE A 236 -22.06 0.25 -0.44
N VAL A 237 -21.26 -0.68 -0.90
CA VAL A 237 -21.63 -1.64 -1.94
C VAL A 237 -22.63 -2.64 -1.41
N GLN A 238 -23.80 -2.74 -2.08
CA GLN A 238 -24.87 -3.64 -1.65
C GLN A 238 -25.02 -4.86 -2.58
N THR A 239 -24.65 -4.75 -3.85
CA THR A 239 -24.81 -5.79 -4.88
C THR A 239 -24.64 -7.21 -4.34
N PRO A 240 -25.72 -8.03 -4.21
CA PRO A 240 -25.64 -9.36 -3.59
C PRO A 240 -25.14 -10.45 -4.56
N GLU A 241 -25.29 -10.22 -5.85
CA GLU A 241 -24.92 -11.16 -6.90
C GLU A 241 -24.30 -10.43 -8.09
N ILE A 242 -23.34 -11.05 -8.73
CA ILE A 242 -22.70 -10.52 -9.94
C ILE A 242 -22.97 -11.42 -11.14
N PRO A 243 -23.02 -10.87 -12.37
CA PRO A 243 -23.28 -11.65 -13.57
C PRO A 243 -22.05 -12.42 -14.10
N TYR A 244 -20.90 -12.31 -13.41
CA TYR A 244 -19.63 -12.89 -13.84
C TYR A 244 -19.29 -14.16 -13.07
N ALA A 245 -18.82 -15.17 -13.79
CA ALA A 245 -18.26 -16.35 -13.16
C ALA A 245 -16.84 -16.08 -12.64
N LYS A 246 -16.42 -16.76 -11.54
CA LYS A 246 -15.07 -16.68 -10.97
C LYS A 246 -13.96 -16.70 -12.04
N LYS A 247 -14.03 -17.65 -12.98
CA LYS A 247 -13.03 -17.77 -14.06
C LYS A 247 -12.97 -16.58 -15.02
N GLU A 248 -14.08 -15.86 -15.18
CA GLU A 248 -14.10 -14.65 -16.01
C GLU A 248 -13.38 -13.50 -15.33
N LEU A 249 -13.57 -13.36 -14.00
CA LEU A 249 -12.85 -12.40 -13.20
C LEU A 249 -11.34 -12.70 -13.16
N GLU A 250 -10.95 -13.94 -12.93
CA GLU A 250 -9.54 -14.36 -12.96
C GLU A 250 -8.88 -14.03 -14.32
N ARG A 251 -9.57 -14.26 -15.43
CA ARG A 251 -9.08 -13.87 -16.77
C ARG A 251 -9.01 -12.35 -16.96
N GLY A 252 -9.85 -11.61 -16.24
CA GLY A 252 -9.87 -10.15 -16.21
C GLY A 252 -8.78 -9.55 -15.33
N GLY A 253 -7.99 -10.37 -14.61
CA GLY A 253 -6.88 -9.95 -13.77
C GLY A 253 -7.19 -9.83 -12.28
N TRP A 254 -8.36 -10.27 -11.83
CA TRP A 254 -8.66 -10.33 -10.38
C TRP A 254 -7.95 -11.52 -9.73
N PRO A 255 -7.32 -11.34 -8.55
CA PRO A 255 -6.75 -12.44 -7.79
C PRO A 255 -7.78 -13.52 -7.47
N ALA A 256 -7.36 -14.79 -7.48
CA ALA A 256 -8.28 -15.91 -7.30
C ALA A 256 -9.15 -15.85 -6.03
N PRO A 257 -8.61 -15.45 -4.83
CA PRO A 257 -9.44 -15.29 -3.63
C PRO A 257 -10.50 -14.19 -3.77
N ILE A 258 -10.17 -13.09 -4.45
CA ILE A 258 -11.09 -11.98 -4.71
C ILE A 258 -12.16 -12.38 -5.73
N ALA A 259 -11.77 -13.07 -6.81
CA ALA A 259 -12.71 -13.58 -7.79
C ALA A 259 -13.72 -14.56 -7.17
N GLU A 260 -13.28 -15.36 -6.20
CA GLU A 260 -14.13 -16.24 -5.39
C GLU A 260 -15.08 -15.44 -4.51
N ALA A 261 -14.57 -14.47 -3.76
CA ALA A 261 -15.39 -13.62 -2.89
C ALA A 261 -16.48 -12.86 -3.67
N TYR A 262 -16.16 -12.35 -4.86
CA TYR A 262 -17.16 -11.74 -5.74
C TYR A 262 -18.24 -12.74 -6.20
N ALA A 263 -17.82 -13.94 -6.58
CA ALA A 263 -18.75 -14.96 -7.07
C ALA A 263 -19.69 -15.48 -5.97
N GLU A 264 -19.22 -15.51 -4.72
CA GLU A 264 -19.97 -16.00 -3.57
C GLU A 264 -20.83 -14.93 -2.90
N ASN A 265 -20.30 -13.71 -2.77
CA ASN A 265 -20.88 -12.69 -1.92
C ASN A 265 -21.37 -11.45 -2.69
N GLY A 266 -21.04 -11.33 -3.97
CA GLY A 266 -21.38 -10.16 -4.76
C GLY A 266 -20.38 -9.01 -4.65
N GLY A 267 -20.76 -7.85 -5.17
CA GLY A 267 -19.95 -6.64 -5.22
C GLY A 267 -19.96 -5.97 -6.59
N THR A 268 -19.07 -4.99 -6.79
CA THR A 268 -19.04 -4.16 -7.99
C THR A 268 -17.63 -4.12 -8.61
N PRO A 269 -17.15 -5.21 -9.23
CA PRO A 269 -15.78 -5.29 -9.74
C PRO A 269 -15.47 -4.22 -10.79
N HIS A 270 -16.47 -3.68 -11.48
CA HIS A 270 -16.29 -2.58 -12.44
C HIS A 270 -15.94 -1.23 -11.81
N LEU A 271 -16.06 -1.09 -10.47
CA LEU A 271 -15.66 0.09 -9.71
C LEU A 271 -14.24 -0.01 -9.12
N ASP A 272 -13.61 -1.18 -9.20
CA ASP A 272 -12.25 -1.37 -8.70
C ASP A 272 -11.27 -0.45 -9.45
N ARG A 273 -10.35 0.16 -8.68
CA ARG A 273 -9.37 1.14 -9.19
C ARG A 273 -10.00 2.36 -9.87
N ARG A 274 -11.25 2.67 -9.50
CA ARG A 274 -11.96 3.90 -9.88
C ARG A 274 -12.49 4.65 -8.67
N HIS A 275 -12.72 3.91 -7.58
CA HIS A 275 -13.16 4.44 -6.30
C HIS A 275 -12.31 3.83 -5.20
N THR A 276 -11.77 4.68 -4.32
CA THR A 276 -10.94 4.24 -3.20
C THR A 276 -11.77 3.44 -2.20
N VAL A 277 -11.45 2.17 -2.04
CA VAL A 277 -12.00 1.33 -0.97
C VAL A 277 -11.20 1.59 0.31
N PHE A 278 -11.87 1.88 1.42
CA PHE A 278 -11.20 2.21 2.69
C PHE A 278 -11.83 1.57 3.93
N GLY A 279 -12.85 0.73 3.75
CA GLY A 279 -13.48 -0.02 4.84
C GLY A 279 -14.34 -1.18 4.35
N GLN A 280 -14.80 -2.00 5.30
CA GLN A 280 -15.66 -3.16 5.06
C GLN A 280 -16.62 -3.36 6.22
N LEU A 281 -17.90 -3.67 5.96
CA LEU A 281 -18.85 -4.12 6.96
C LEU A 281 -18.36 -5.39 7.66
N VAL A 282 -18.53 -5.46 8.99
CA VAL A 282 -17.92 -6.52 9.81
C VAL A 282 -18.87 -7.63 10.23
N ASP A 283 -20.19 -7.40 10.29
CA ASP A 283 -21.12 -8.35 10.88
C ASP A 283 -22.42 -8.49 10.08
N GLU A 284 -23.11 -9.62 10.31
CA GLU A 284 -24.38 -9.94 9.64
C GLU A 284 -25.50 -8.94 9.90
N ASP A 285 -25.51 -8.30 11.05
CA ASP A 285 -26.57 -7.32 11.40
C ASP A 285 -26.38 -6.05 10.57
N SER A 286 -25.15 -5.60 10.36
CA SER A 286 -24.84 -4.49 9.44
C SER A 286 -25.23 -4.81 7.98
N TYR A 287 -25.04 -6.04 7.51
CA TYR A 287 -25.50 -6.46 6.18
C TYR A 287 -27.03 -6.49 6.08
N LYS A 288 -27.75 -6.88 7.14
CA LYS A 288 -29.22 -6.79 7.17
C LYS A 288 -29.70 -5.33 7.09
N VAL A 289 -29.06 -4.43 7.85
CA VAL A 289 -29.36 -3.00 7.80
C VAL A 289 -29.06 -2.43 6.41
N LEU A 290 -27.93 -2.80 5.80
CA LEU A 290 -27.61 -2.41 4.42
C LEU A 290 -28.69 -2.84 3.43
N ASP A 291 -29.15 -4.09 3.51
CA ASP A 291 -30.19 -4.60 2.64
C ASP A 291 -31.57 -3.96 2.91
N GLU A 292 -31.90 -3.63 4.16
CA GLU A 292 -33.11 -2.91 4.52
C GLU A 292 -33.09 -1.51 3.91
N ILE A 293 -31.99 -0.77 4.07
CA ILE A 293 -31.82 0.56 3.45
C ILE A 293 -31.89 0.46 1.92
N ALA A 294 -31.26 -0.52 1.30
CA ALA A 294 -31.28 -0.67 -0.15
C ALA A 294 -32.68 -1.02 -0.73
N ASN A 295 -33.61 -1.48 0.11
CA ASN A 295 -34.97 -1.82 -0.29
C ASN A 295 -36.00 -0.71 0.00
N VAL A 296 -35.60 0.48 0.47
CA VAL A 296 -36.54 1.60 0.66
C VAL A 296 -37.08 2.08 -0.68
N GLU A 297 -38.29 2.67 -0.66
CA GLU A 297 -38.87 3.27 -1.85
C GLU A 297 -38.08 4.51 -2.26
N VAL A 298 -37.73 4.60 -3.54
CA VAL A 298 -36.99 5.72 -4.12
C VAL A 298 -37.83 6.46 -5.17
N GLY A 299 -37.56 7.73 -5.30
CA GLY A 299 -38.19 8.62 -6.27
C GLY A 299 -37.22 9.01 -7.40
N ALA A 300 -37.36 10.24 -7.88
CA ALA A 300 -36.48 10.77 -8.91
C ALA A 300 -35.04 10.81 -8.46
N GLN A 301 -34.10 10.44 -9.37
CA GLN A 301 -32.67 10.40 -9.13
C GLN A 301 -32.24 9.38 -8.04
N ASP A 302 -33.02 8.32 -7.87
CA ASP A 302 -32.80 7.27 -6.86
C ASP A 302 -32.76 7.80 -5.42
N LYS A 303 -33.39 8.94 -5.16
CA LYS A 303 -33.48 9.52 -3.83
C LYS A 303 -34.59 8.82 -3.04
N PRO A 304 -34.35 8.39 -1.79
CA PRO A 304 -35.38 7.85 -0.92
C PRO A 304 -36.59 8.77 -0.79
N LEU A 305 -37.81 8.21 -0.80
CA LEU A 305 -39.05 8.98 -0.55
C LEU A 305 -39.15 9.39 0.93
N GLU A 306 -38.68 8.55 1.84
CA GLU A 306 -38.47 8.87 3.25
C GLU A 306 -36.96 8.91 3.51
N ASP A 307 -36.48 9.97 4.16
CA ASP A 307 -35.04 10.17 4.36
C ASP A 307 -34.43 9.05 5.20
N VAL A 308 -33.40 8.42 4.68
CA VAL A 308 -32.50 7.55 5.42
C VAL A 308 -31.39 8.43 6.00
N VAL A 309 -31.45 8.65 7.32
CA VAL A 309 -30.65 9.65 8.01
C VAL A 309 -29.49 8.99 8.75
N ILE A 310 -28.30 9.52 8.60
CA ILE A 310 -27.17 9.27 9.48
C ILE A 310 -27.37 10.09 10.74
N GLU A 311 -27.68 9.44 11.85
CA GLU A 311 -27.84 10.11 13.14
C GLU A 311 -26.51 10.61 13.68
N THR A 312 -25.49 9.75 13.62
CA THR A 312 -24.11 10.09 13.94
C THR A 312 -23.14 9.01 13.41
N VAL A 313 -21.85 9.33 13.34
CA VAL A 313 -20.78 8.37 13.06
C VAL A 313 -19.82 8.34 14.24
N GLU A 314 -19.76 7.21 14.93
CA GLU A 314 -18.82 6.97 16.02
C GLU A 314 -17.60 6.21 15.49
N VAL A 315 -16.39 6.58 15.96
CA VAL A 315 -15.14 5.90 15.58
C VAL A 315 -14.41 5.49 16.85
N ALA A 316 -14.16 4.19 16.97
CA ALA A 316 -13.36 3.57 18.03
C ALA A 316 -12.01 3.15 17.45
N ASP A 317 -10.95 3.39 18.24
CA ASP A 317 -9.56 3.01 17.89
C ASP A 317 -9.32 1.52 18.12
#